data_5b98abcdcbdfbf50b9befd2ed5a22c6a
#
_entry.id   5b98abcdcbdfbf50b9befd2ed5a22c6a
#
_cell.length_a   1.000
_cell.length_b   1.000
_cell.length_c   1.000
_cell.angle_alpha   90.00
_cell.angle_beta   90.00
_cell.angle_gamma   90.00
#
_symmetry.space_group_name_H-M   'P 1'
#
loop_
_entity.id
_entity.type
_entity.pdbx_description
1 polymer ?
#
loop_
_entity_poly.entity_id
_entity_poly.type
_entity_poly.pdbx_seq_one_letter_code
_entity_poly.pdbx_strand_id
1 'polypeptide(L)'
;MGIPDHLTCLLRNLYADQEATVRTGHGTMNWFQIGKGVHQGCIWSPCLFNLYAEYIMQNGSLDEVQAGIKIAGRNINNLRYADDTTLMVESKEELKSLLMKVKEESEKAGLKLNIQKTKIMAFSPINSWHIGGKTTETVTDFFLGSKITTDSDCSHEIKRRLLLRRKAMTNLNSIFKSRDITLQIKVHLFKALVFPVVMYRCESWTINKAEHPRIYAFELQWGEDS
;
A
#
# COMPACT_ATOMS: atom_id res chain seq x y z
N MET A 1 18.07 -7.09 14.12
CA MET A 1 17.82 -6.83 12.68
C MET A 1 19.09 -6.86 11.81
N GLY A 2 20.28 -7.07 12.36
CA GLY A 2 21.54 -7.27 11.62
C GLY A 2 22.03 -6.06 10.81
N ILE A 3 21.58 -4.85 11.15
CA ILE A 3 22.05 -3.64 10.48
C ILE A 3 23.45 -3.28 11.04
N PRO A 4 24.48 -3.09 10.19
CA PRO A 4 25.81 -2.73 10.63
C PRO A 4 25.86 -1.42 11.42
N ASP A 5 26.68 -1.37 12.46
CA ASP A 5 26.77 -0.22 13.39
C ASP A 5 27.12 1.10 12.69
N HIS A 6 27.99 1.06 11.68
CA HIS A 6 28.36 2.26 10.92
C HIS A 6 27.18 2.87 10.19
N LEU A 7 26.27 2.05 9.62
CA LEU A 7 25.04 2.55 8.97
C LEU A 7 24.05 3.11 9.99
N THR A 8 23.95 2.46 11.15
CA THR A 8 23.12 2.96 12.25
C THR A 8 23.62 4.31 12.76
N CYS A 9 24.94 4.48 12.86
CA CYS A 9 25.57 5.74 13.24
C CYS A 9 25.30 6.84 12.20
N LEU A 10 25.46 6.55 10.90
CA LEU A 10 25.18 7.49 9.82
C LEU A 10 23.72 7.94 9.82
N LEU A 11 22.78 6.98 9.98
CA LEU A 11 21.35 7.31 10.06
C LEU A 11 21.03 8.16 11.28
N ARG A 12 21.62 7.84 12.44
CA ARG A 12 21.44 8.63 13.67
C ARG A 12 21.92 10.08 13.46
N ASN A 13 23.08 10.28 12.84
CA ASN A 13 23.60 11.59 12.54
C ASN A 13 22.73 12.33 11.52
N LEU A 14 22.18 11.63 10.52
CA LEU A 14 21.25 12.22 9.54
C LEU A 14 19.97 12.76 10.17
N TYR A 15 19.48 12.11 11.23
CA TYR A 15 18.24 12.50 11.91
C TYR A 15 18.46 13.28 13.22
N ALA A 16 19.73 13.50 13.63
CA ALA A 16 20.04 14.31 14.79
C ALA A 16 19.77 15.79 14.49
N ASP A 17 19.24 16.48 15.49
CA ASP A 17 19.06 17.95 15.50
C ASP A 17 18.32 18.53 14.29
N GLN A 18 17.40 17.75 13.71
CA GLN A 18 16.59 18.23 12.59
C GLN A 18 15.57 19.28 13.06
N GLU A 19 15.49 20.36 12.29
CA GLU A 19 14.53 21.44 12.49
C GLU A 19 13.63 21.59 11.27
N ALA A 20 12.42 22.06 11.49
CA ALA A 20 11.47 22.38 10.43
C ALA A 20 10.81 23.74 10.67
N THR A 21 10.34 24.33 9.60
CA THR A 21 9.46 25.50 9.63
C THR A 21 8.31 25.29 8.64
N VAL A 22 7.18 25.94 8.89
CA VAL A 22 6.02 25.89 8.01
C VAL A 22 5.85 27.23 7.33
N ARG A 23 5.78 27.22 6.00
CA ARG A 23 5.46 28.38 5.19
C ARG A 23 3.96 28.43 4.93
N THR A 24 3.31 29.48 5.37
CA THR A 24 1.89 29.73 5.14
C THR A 24 1.70 30.91 4.18
N GLY A 25 0.48 31.16 3.72
CA GLY A 25 0.16 32.37 2.94
C GLY A 25 0.39 33.69 3.70
N HIS A 26 0.54 33.67 5.03
CA HIS A 26 0.77 34.82 5.89
C HIS A 26 2.22 34.96 6.34
N GLY A 27 3.12 34.08 5.89
CA GLY A 27 4.55 34.13 6.25
C GLY A 27 5.11 32.77 6.69
N THR A 28 6.34 32.78 7.18
CA THR A 28 7.05 31.61 7.68
C THR A 28 6.98 31.59 9.20
N MET A 29 6.63 30.46 9.77
CA MET A 29 6.60 30.25 11.22
C MET A 29 8.03 30.12 11.79
N ASN A 30 8.17 30.21 13.10
CA ASN A 30 9.44 29.97 13.78
C ASN A 30 9.87 28.50 13.57
N TRP A 31 11.17 28.27 13.53
CA TRP A 31 11.76 26.94 13.47
C TRP A 31 11.43 26.17 14.75
N PHE A 32 11.16 24.87 14.58
CA PHE A 32 10.91 23.96 15.68
C PHE A 32 11.66 22.63 15.46
N GLN A 33 12.08 22.01 16.55
CA GLN A 33 12.81 20.75 16.54
C GLN A 33 11.89 19.58 16.15
N ILE A 34 12.41 18.68 15.29
CA ILE A 34 11.74 17.44 14.93
C ILE A 34 12.28 16.33 15.84
N GLY A 35 11.47 15.90 16.80
CA GLY A 35 11.87 14.87 17.76
C GLY A 35 11.58 13.44 17.31
N LYS A 36 10.73 13.21 16.29
CA LYS A 36 10.27 11.86 15.86
C LYS A 36 9.86 11.88 14.39
N GLY A 37 9.97 10.67 13.78
CA GLY A 37 9.48 10.41 12.43
C GLY A 37 10.58 10.39 11.40
N VAL A 38 10.18 10.10 10.16
CA VAL A 38 11.05 10.10 8.98
C VAL A 38 10.61 11.20 8.04
N HIS A 39 11.56 11.82 7.34
CA HIS A 39 11.28 12.95 6.45
C HIS A 39 10.50 12.47 5.22
N GLN A 40 9.32 13.03 4.98
CA GLN A 40 8.51 12.74 3.80
C GLN A 40 9.24 13.22 2.53
N GLY A 41 9.36 12.34 1.53
CA GLY A 41 10.11 12.60 0.29
C GLY A 41 11.61 12.24 0.35
N CYS A 42 12.16 11.88 1.50
CA CYS A 42 13.51 11.34 1.59
C CYS A 42 13.56 9.91 1.04
N ILE A 43 14.58 9.59 0.25
CA ILE A 43 14.76 8.27 -0.38
C ILE A 43 14.87 7.12 0.65
N TRP A 44 15.37 7.40 1.84
CA TRP A 44 15.54 6.43 2.93
C TRP A 44 14.27 6.18 3.75
N SER A 45 13.33 7.12 3.72
CA SER A 45 12.15 7.05 4.58
C SER A 45 11.29 5.81 4.38
N PRO A 46 11.01 5.35 3.14
CA PRO A 46 10.27 4.10 2.93
C PRO A 46 10.99 2.88 3.52
N CYS A 47 12.32 2.79 3.34
CA CYS A 47 13.11 1.68 3.88
C CYS A 47 13.11 1.68 5.42
N LEU A 48 13.29 2.85 6.03
CA LEU A 48 13.27 3.01 7.49
C LEU A 48 11.89 2.68 8.07
N PHE A 49 10.82 3.13 7.41
CA PHE A 49 9.47 2.79 7.82
C PHE A 49 9.20 1.28 7.72
N ASN A 50 9.64 0.62 6.65
CA ASN A 50 9.51 -0.82 6.50
C ASN A 50 10.27 -1.60 7.59
N LEU A 51 11.49 -1.18 7.93
CA LEU A 51 12.27 -1.77 9.03
C LEU A 51 11.54 -1.58 10.38
N TYR A 52 10.96 -0.42 10.58
CA TYR A 52 10.19 -0.10 11.78
C TYR A 52 8.92 -0.95 11.89
N ALA A 53 8.17 -1.08 10.80
CA ALA A 53 7.01 -1.95 10.72
C ALA A 53 7.39 -3.43 10.95
N GLU A 54 8.52 -3.88 10.38
CA GLU A 54 9.04 -5.23 10.60
C GLU A 54 9.39 -5.49 12.07
N TYR A 55 10.05 -4.54 12.73
CA TYR A 55 10.35 -4.62 14.16
C TYR A 55 9.10 -4.80 15.01
N ILE A 56 8.03 -4.05 14.73
CA ILE A 56 6.75 -4.17 15.43
C ILE A 56 6.16 -5.57 15.24
N MET A 57 6.17 -6.08 14.01
CA MET A 57 5.58 -7.39 13.69
C MET A 57 6.38 -8.54 14.33
N GLN A 58 7.71 -8.48 14.34
CA GLN A 58 8.54 -9.46 15.00
C GLN A 58 8.34 -9.47 16.53
N ASN A 59 8.25 -8.30 17.16
CA ASN A 59 8.00 -8.21 18.61
C ASN A 59 6.58 -8.64 18.98
N GLY A 60 5.61 -8.48 18.06
CA GLY A 60 4.26 -9.00 18.22
C GLY A 60 4.18 -10.53 18.16
N SER A 61 5.33 -11.22 17.98
CA SER A 61 5.43 -12.68 17.83
C SER A 61 4.52 -13.24 16.74
N LEU A 62 4.33 -12.48 15.66
CA LEU A 62 3.44 -12.89 14.56
C LEU A 62 4.00 -14.11 13.84
N ASP A 63 5.33 -14.26 13.81
CA ASP A 63 6.01 -15.40 13.17
C ASP A 63 5.88 -16.69 13.98
N GLU A 64 5.69 -16.59 15.31
CA GLU A 64 5.55 -17.73 16.23
C GLU A 64 4.09 -18.18 16.40
N VAL A 65 3.12 -17.32 16.05
CA VAL A 65 1.70 -17.64 16.16
C VAL A 65 1.29 -18.56 15.02
N GLN A 66 0.74 -19.74 15.33
CA GLN A 66 0.14 -20.64 14.33
C GLN A 66 -1.09 -20.05 13.63
N ALA A 67 -1.56 -18.88 14.08
CA ALA A 67 -2.64 -18.13 13.46
C ALA A 67 -2.24 -17.65 12.06
N GLY A 68 -3.15 -17.76 11.10
CA GLY A 68 -2.94 -17.36 9.73
C GLY A 68 -3.67 -18.25 8.74
N ILE A 69 -3.55 -17.93 7.48
CA ILE A 69 -4.13 -18.71 6.38
C ILE A 69 -3.01 -19.49 5.70
N LYS A 70 -3.21 -20.80 5.47
CA LYS A 70 -2.24 -21.64 4.76
C LYS A 70 -2.39 -21.47 3.26
N ILE A 71 -1.37 -20.86 2.61
CA ILE A 71 -1.31 -20.71 1.16
C ILE A 71 -0.05 -21.40 0.65
N ALA A 72 -0.20 -22.38 -0.23
CA ALA A 72 0.91 -23.15 -0.79
C ALA A 72 1.88 -23.72 0.26
N GLY A 73 1.34 -24.21 1.38
CA GLY A 73 2.12 -24.78 2.50
C GLY A 73 2.81 -23.77 3.41
N ARG A 74 2.65 -22.48 3.15
CA ARG A 74 3.16 -21.38 4.01
C ARG A 74 2.02 -20.78 4.81
N ASN A 75 2.28 -20.50 6.08
CA ASN A 75 1.33 -19.77 6.92
C ASN A 75 1.50 -18.26 6.70
N ILE A 76 0.43 -17.59 6.27
CA ILE A 76 0.42 -16.14 6.03
C ILE A 76 -0.62 -15.52 6.96
N ASN A 77 -0.17 -14.69 7.88
CA ASN A 77 -1.01 -14.04 8.88
C ASN A 77 -1.10 -12.52 8.69
N ASN A 78 -0.25 -11.94 7.85
CA ASN A 78 -0.30 -10.52 7.52
C ASN A 78 0.13 -10.24 6.09
N LEU A 79 -0.42 -9.17 5.51
CA LEU A 79 0.04 -8.53 4.28
C LEU A 79 0.24 -7.05 4.56
N ARG A 80 1.30 -6.46 4.01
CA ARG A 80 1.65 -5.05 4.25
C ARG A 80 1.81 -4.31 2.93
N TYR A 81 1.31 -3.09 2.92
CA TYR A 81 1.51 -2.16 1.83
C TYR A 81 1.65 -0.74 2.38
N ALA A 82 2.86 -0.21 2.35
CA ALA A 82 3.24 1.04 3.02
C ALA A 82 2.81 1.02 4.50
N ASP A 83 1.93 1.90 4.92
CA ASP A 83 1.36 2.00 6.28
C ASP A 83 0.10 1.12 6.47
N ASP A 84 -0.47 0.58 5.41
CA ASP A 84 -1.61 -0.31 5.50
C ASP A 84 -1.16 -1.74 5.83
N THR A 85 -1.78 -2.33 6.84
CA THR A 85 -1.52 -3.72 7.25
C THR A 85 -2.83 -4.48 7.29
N THR A 86 -2.88 -5.64 6.63
CA THR A 86 -3.98 -6.58 6.69
C THR A 86 -3.56 -7.78 7.51
N LEU A 87 -4.32 -8.10 8.55
CA LEU A 87 -4.16 -9.33 9.34
C LEU A 87 -5.10 -10.39 8.78
N MET A 88 -4.61 -11.61 8.63
CA MET A 88 -5.35 -12.74 8.05
C MET A 88 -5.33 -13.92 9.01
N VAL A 89 -6.50 -14.47 9.30
CA VAL A 89 -6.68 -15.60 10.21
C VAL A 89 -7.92 -16.40 9.81
N GLU A 90 -8.05 -17.59 10.33
CA GLU A 90 -9.19 -18.48 10.07
C GLU A 90 -10.35 -18.25 11.08
N SER A 91 -10.07 -17.69 12.27
CA SER A 91 -11.09 -17.49 13.32
C SER A 91 -11.15 -16.04 13.84
N LYS A 92 -12.30 -15.68 14.38
CA LYS A 92 -12.56 -14.37 14.98
C LYS A 92 -11.72 -14.14 16.24
N GLU A 93 -11.56 -15.17 17.04
CA GLU A 93 -10.82 -15.16 18.30
C GLU A 93 -9.33 -14.93 18.04
N GLU A 94 -8.77 -15.62 17.05
CA GLU A 94 -7.39 -15.43 16.61
C GLU A 94 -7.16 -14.00 16.07
N LEU A 95 -8.10 -13.47 15.27
CA LEU A 95 -8.00 -12.10 14.76
C LEU A 95 -7.95 -11.09 15.91
N LYS A 96 -8.78 -11.29 16.93
CA LYS A 96 -8.80 -10.41 18.09
C LYS A 96 -7.48 -10.46 18.86
N SER A 97 -6.96 -11.66 19.10
CA SER A 97 -5.69 -11.86 19.80
C SER A 97 -4.52 -11.20 19.03
N LEU A 98 -4.45 -11.48 17.72
CA LEU A 98 -3.41 -10.94 16.84
C LEU A 98 -3.45 -9.41 16.77
N LEU A 99 -4.66 -8.85 16.58
CA LEU A 99 -4.85 -7.41 16.51
C LEU A 99 -4.45 -6.70 17.81
N MET A 100 -4.75 -7.30 18.96
CA MET A 100 -4.39 -6.72 20.25
C MET A 100 -2.87 -6.72 20.46
N LYS A 101 -2.17 -7.78 20.07
CA LYS A 101 -0.70 -7.83 20.10
C LYS A 101 -0.08 -6.78 19.20
N VAL A 102 -0.52 -6.68 17.93
CA VAL A 102 -0.04 -5.66 17.00
C VAL A 102 -0.30 -4.25 17.51
N LYS A 103 -1.48 -4.02 18.09
CA LYS A 103 -1.82 -2.72 18.68
C LYS A 103 -0.88 -2.37 19.84
N GLU A 104 -0.65 -3.30 20.76
CA GLU A 104 0.22 -3.10 21.92
C GLU A 104 1.67 -2.78 21.49
N GLU A 105 2.24 -3.57 20.60
CA GLU A 105 3.60 -3.35 20.09
C GLU A 105 3.71 -2.05 19.28
N SER A 106 2.68 -1.71 18.51
CA SER A 106 2.62 -0.43 17.79
C SER A 106 2.61 0.75 18.76
N GLU A 107 1.83 0.66 19.85
CA GLU A 107 1.75 1.72 20.88
C GLU A 107 3.08 1.88 21.63
N LYS A 108 3.77 0.77 21.97
CA LYS A 108 5.12 0.81 22.55
C LYS A 108 6.11 1.51 21.61
N ALA A 109 5.98 1.29 20.32
CA ALA A 109 6.77 1.92 19.29
C ALA A 109 6.32 3.37 18.94
N GLY A 110 5.26 3.89 19.57
CA GLY A 110 4.75 5.25 19.37
C GLY A 110 3.80 5.41 18.18
N LEU A 111 3.36 4.31 17.55
CA LEU A 111 2.31 4.31 16.52
C LEU A 111 0.95 4.00 17.15
N LYS A 112 -0.09 4.64 16.64
CA LYS A 112 -1.46 4.40 17.08
C LYS A 112 -2.29 3.82 15.97
N LEU A 113 -2.99 2.72 16.26
CA LEU A 113 -3.96 2.14 15.35
C LEU A 113 -5.10 3.13 15.07
N ASN A 114 -5.35 3.41 13.78
CA ASN A 114 -6.48 4.23 13.38
C ASN A 114 -7.75 3.37 13.29
N ILE A 115 -8.49 3.26 14.40
CA ILE A 115 -9.70 2.45 14.49
C ILE A 115 -10.77 2.87 13.48
N GLN A 116 -10.88 4.16 13.16
CA GLN A 116 -11.88 4.66 12.19
C GLN A 116 -11.60 4.19 10.75
N LYS A 117 -10.32 4.03 10.40
CA LYS A 117 -9.91 3.50 9.10
C LYS A 117 -9.80 1.98 9.08
N THR A 118 -9.73 1.34 10.24
CA THR A 118 -9.65 -0.12 10.35
C THR A 118 -10.98 -0.74 9.97
N LYS A 119 -10.95 -1.71 9.07
CA LYS A 119 -12.13 -2.42 8.58
C LYS A 119 -11.93 -3.92 8.71
N ILE A 120 -13.02 -4.65 8.77
CA ILE A 120 -13.02 -6.11 8.84
C ILE A 120 -13.71 -6.65 7.61
N MET A 121 -13.07 -7.61 6.96
CA MET A 121 -13.65 -8.39 5.90
C MET A 121 -13.73 -9.85 6.33
N ALA A 122 -14.89 -10.47 6.16
CA ALA A 122 -15.11 -11.87 6.50
C ALA A 122 -15.97 -12.55 5.44
N PHE A 123 -15.74 -13.84 5.23
CA PHE A 123 -16.56 -14.67 4.35
C PHE A 123 -17.89 -15.07 5.00
N SER A 124 -17.93 -15.09 6.34
CA SER A 124 -19.15 -15.37 7.12
C SER A 124 -19.71 -14.08 7.70
N PRO A 125 -21.02 -13.95 7.87
CA PRO A 125 -21.61 -12.76 8.47
C PRO A 125 -21.09 -12.54 9.91
N ILE A 126 -20.56 -11.35 10.18
CA ILE A 126 -20.17 -10.91 11.52
C ILE A 126 -21.17 -9.87 11.98
N ASN A 127 -21.91 -10.16 13.07
CA ASN A 127 -22.96 -9.28 13.57
C ASN A 127 -22.40 -7.96 14.14
N SER A 128 -21.26 -8.01 14.83
CA SER A 128 -20.59 -6.82 15.36
C SER A 128 -19.15 -7.12 15.75
N TRP A 129 -18.30 -6.14 15.57
CA TRP A 129 -16.91 -6.20 16.03
C TRP A 129 -16.52 -4.89 16.72
N HIS A 130 -15.85 -5.02 17.86
CA HIS A 130 -15.44 -3.86 18.65
C HIS A 130 -13.93 -3.89 18.90
N ILE A 131 -13.28 -2.78 18.64
CA ILE A 131 -11.86 -2.54 18.92
C ILE A 131 -11.78 -1.35 19.90
N GLY A 132 -11.26 -1.59 21.11
CA GLY A 132 -11.13 -0.53 22.12
C GLY A 132 -12.45 0.19 22.44
N GLY A 133 -13.57 -0.55 22.49
CA GLY A 133 -14.91 -0.02 22.79
C GLY A 133 -15.60 0.68 21.61
N LYS A 134 -14.96 0.77 20.43
CA LYS A 134 -15.58 1.34 19.22
C LYS A 134 -15.99 0.22 18.26
N THR A 135 -17.15 0.37 17.64
CA THR A 135 -17.61 -0.54 16.59
C THR A 135 -16.80 -0.36 15.34
N THR A 136 -16.33 -1.46 14.76
CA THR A 136 -15.55 -1.47 13.51
C THR A 136 -16.47 -1.87 12.36
N GLU A 137 -16.32 -1.19 11.24
CA GLU A 137 -17.09 -1.44 10.01
C GLU A 137 -16.73 -2.79 9.41
N THR A 138 -17.73 -3.61 9.08
CA THR A 138 -17.56 -4.82 8.27
C THR A 138 -17.81 -4.48 6.81
N VAL A 139 -16.86 -4.88 5.95
CA VAL A 139 -16.88 -4.53 4.53
C VAL A 139 -16.76 -5.78 3.66
N THR A 140 -17.25 -5.68 2.44
CA THR A 140 -17.13 -6.72 1.40
C THR A 140 -15.90 -6.51 0.52
N ASP A 141 -15.30 -5.33 0.61
CA ASP A 141 -14.08 -4.98 -0.13
C ASP A 141 -13.23 -3.95 0.62
N PHE A 142 -11.94 -3.94 0.35
CA PHE A 142 -11.01 -2.92 0.86
C PHE A 142 -9.86 -2.68 -0.13
N PHE A 143 -9.06 -1.64 0.12
CA PHE A 143 -7.88 -1.31 -0.69
C PHE A 143 -6.60 -1.64 0.06
N LEU A 144 -5.74 -2.44 -0.57
CA LEU A 144 -4.35 -2.67 -0.17
C LEU A 144 -3.45 -2.45 -1.40
N GLY A 145 -3.36 -1.19 -1.85
CA GLY A 145 -2.74 -0.85 -3.13
C GLY A 145 -3.58 -1.19 -4.36
N SER A 146 -4.37 -2.26 -4.31
CA SER A 146 -5.44 -2.62 -5.25
C SER A 146 -6.72 -2.97 -4.48
N LYS A 147 -7.85 -3.01 -5.17
CA LYS A 147 -9.13 -3.41 -4.57
C LYS A 147 -9.15 -4.92 -4.37
N ILE A 148 -9.37 -5.36 -3.13
CA ILE A 148 -9.55 -6.76 -2.74
C ILE A 148 -11.02 -6.94 -2.33
N THR A 149 -11.65 -8.01 -2.82
CA THR A 149 -13.07 -8.32 -2.62
C THR A 149 -13.22 -9.72 -2.00
N THR A 150 -14.32 -9.95 -1.28
CA THR A 150 -14.60 -11.26 -0.69
C THR A 150 -14.82 -12.37 -1.71
N ASP A 151 -15.30 -12.03 -2.90
CA ASP A 151 -15.53 -12.97 -4.02
C ASP A 151 -14.28 -13.21 -4.89
N SER A 152 -13.16 -12.54 -4.56
CA SER A 152 -11.92 -12.58 -5.35
C SER A 152 -12.09 -12.14 -6.82
N ASP A 153 -13.16 -11.40 -7.16
CA ASP A 153 -13.39 -10.87 -8.49
C ASP A 153 -12.64 -9.54 -8.71
N CYS A 154 -11.61 -9.59 -9.54
CA CYS A 154 -10.80 -8.45 -9.91
C CYS A 154 -11.37 -7.62 -11.07
N SER A 155 -12.51 -8.01 -11.66
CA SER A 155 -13.09 -7.33 -12.84
C SER A 155 -13.37 -5.85 -12.58
N HIS A 156 -13.81 -5.51 -11.39
CA HIS A 156 -14.04 -4.11 -10.98
C HIS A 156 -12.74 -3.31 -10.93
N GLU A 157 -11.67 -3.88 -10.37
CA GLU A 157 -10.37 -3.21 -10.31
C GLU A 157 -9.77 -3.05 -11.71
N ILE A 158 -9.82 -4.08 -12.54
CA ILE A 158 -9.36 -4.03 -13.93
C ILE A 158 -10.09 -2.91 -14.69
N LYS A 159 -11.42 -2.84 -14.60
CA LYS A 159 -12.23 -1.77 -15.22
C LYS A 159 -11.82 -0.39 -14.71
N ARG A 160 -11.63 -0.24 -13.40
CA ARG A 160 -11.19 1.00 -12.77
C ARG A 160 -9.83 1.45 -13.30
N ARG A 161 -8.87 0.54 -13.41
CA ARG A 161 -7.53 0.82 -13.96
C ARG A 161 -7.58 1.23 -15.43
N LEU A 162 -8.40 0.55 -16.23
CA LEU A 162 -8.62 0.93 -17.63
C LEU A 162 -9.27 2.32 -17.78
N LEU A 163 -10.14 2.72 -16.85
CA LEU A 163 -10.69 4.09 -16.82
C LEU A 163 -9.60 5.12 -16.44
N LEU A 164 -8.75 4.83 -15.47
CA LEU A 164 -7.60 5.70 -15.13
C LEU A 164 -6.64 5.86 -16.31
N ARG A 165 -6.40 4.77 -17.07
CA ARG A 165 -5.66 4.84 -18.33
C ARG A 165 -6.26 5.86 -19.28
N ARG A 166 -7.60 5.77 -19.53
CA ARG A 166 -8.27 6.72 -20.43
C ARG A 166 -8.03 8.17 -20.00
N LYS A 167 -8.13 8.44 -18.69
CA LYS A 167 -7.84 9.77 -18.14
C LYS A 167 -6.38 10.18 -18.38
N ALA A 168 -5.41 9.29 -18.11
CA ALA A 168 -3.99 9.56 -18.38
C ALA A 168 -3.73 9.84 -19.87
N MET A 169 -4.31 9.03 -20.77
CA MET A 169 -4.22 9.22 -22.21
C MET A 169 -4.83 10.56 -22.66
N THR A 170 -5.99 10.95 -22.09
CA THR A 170 -6.61 12.23 -22.39
C THR A 170 -5.70 13.40 -22.01
N ASN A 171 -5.06 13.34 -20.86
CA ASN A 171 -4.12 14.36 -20.40
C ASN A 171 -2.88 14.49 -21.32
N LEU A 172 -2.47 13.40 -21.95
CA LEU A 172 -1.33 13.34 -22.85
C LEU A 172 -1.71 13.43 -24.34
N ASN A 173 -2.99 13.66 -24.66
CA ASN A 173 -3.51 13.60 -26.02
C ASN A 173 -2.81 14.58 -26.98
N SER A 174 -2.47 15.78 -26.53
CA SER A 174 -1.71 16.76 -27.33
C SER A 174 -0.33 16.23 -27.76
N ILE A 175 0.36 15.53 -26.84
CA ILE A 175 1.67 14.93 -27.09
C ILE A 175 1.54 13.74 -28.05
N PHE A 176 0.58 12.84 -27.80
CA PHE A 176 0.42 11.67 -28.66
C PHE A 176 -0.07 12.00 -30.06
N LYS A 177 -0.83 13.08 -30.25
CA LYS A 177 -1.29 13.55 -31.56
C LYS A 177 -0.30 14.46 -32.29
N SER A 178 0.75 14.96 -31.61
CA SER A 178 1.74 15.82 -32.27
C SER A 178 2.52 15.03 -33.34
N ARG A 179 2.69 15.66 -34.51
CA ARG A 179 3.51 15.11 -35.59
C ARG A 179 5.02 15.37 -35.40
N ASP A 180 5.36 16.32 -34.53
CA ASP A 180 6.75 16.70 -34.25
C ASP A 180 7.43 15.73 -33.28
N ILE A 181 6.67 14.86 -32.63
CA ILE A 181 7.17 13.89 -31.66
C ILE A 181 7.25 12.51 -32.32
N THR A 182 8.45 11.94 -32.33
CA THR A 182 8.69 10.63 -32.93
C THR A 182 7.93 9.51 -32.21
N LEU A 183 7.61 8.44 -32.93
CA LEU A 183 6.93 7.27 -32.37
C LEU A 183 7.70 6.67 -31.18
N GLN A 184 9.04 6.61 -31.26
CA GLN A 184 9.87 6.10 -30.17
C GLN A 184 9.68 6.87 -28.86
N ILE A 185 9.61 8.21 -28.94
CA ILE A 185 9.36 9.05 -27.76
C ILE A 185 7.94 8.80 -27.24
N LYS A 186 6.94 8.70 -28.11
CA LYS A 186 5.56 8.40 -27.70
C LYS A 186 5.46 7.05 -26.98
N VAL A 187 6.09 6.01 -27.49
CA VAL A 187 6.15 4.68 -26.87
C VAL A 187 6.85 4.76 -25.50
N HIS A 188 7.96 5.51 -25.41
CA HIS A 188 8.65 5.70 -24.14
C HIS A 188 7.77 6.41 -23.11
N LEU A 189 7.11 7.48 -23.50
CA LEU A 189 6.18 8.20 -22.63
C LEU A 189 5.00 7.33 -22.19
N PHE A 190 4.43 6.52 -23.10
CA PHE A 190 3.38 5.57 -22.75
C PHE A 190 3.86 4.56 -21.71
N LYS A 191 5.02 3.93 -21.92
CA LYS A 191 5.60 2.98 -20.97
C LYS A 191 5.93 3.61 -19.63
N ALA A 192 6.35 4.87 -19.60
CA ALA A 192 6.72 5.57 -18.37
C ALA A 192 5.51 6.12 -17.60
N LEU A 193 4.46 6.60 -18.28
CA LEU A 193 3.39 7.38 -17.66
C LEU A 193 2.02 6.66 -17.64
N VAL A 194 1.72 5.87 -18.67
CA VAL A 194 0.40 5.23 -18.83
C VAL A 194 0.42 3.78 -18.37
N PHE A 195 1.42 3.02 -18.79
CA PHE A 195 1.54 1.60 -18.45
C PHE A 195 1.57 1.35 -16.93
N PRO A 196 2.35 2.10 -16.12
CA PRO A 196 2.37 1.91 -14.68
C PRO A 196 1.03 2.18 -14.00
N VAL A 197 0.20 3.07 -14.55
CA VAL A 197 -1.14 3.35 -14.01
C VAL A 197 -2.05 2.13 -14.12
N VAL A 198 -1.96 1.39 -15.22
CA VAL A 198 -2.75 0.16 -15.43
C VAL A 198 -2.21 -0.99 -14.61
N MET A 199 -0.90 -1.22 -14.72
CA MET A 199 -0.24 -2.40 -14.15
C MET A 199 0.11 -2.27 -12.66
N TYR A 200 -0.24 -1.15 -12.04
CA TYR A 200 0.03 -0.97 -10.61
C TYR A 200 -0.69 -2.00 -9.77
N ARG A 201 0.08 -2.85 -9.05
CA ARG A 201 -0.42 -3.95 -8.21
C ARG A 201 -1.26 -5.00 -8.97
N CYS A 202 -0.94 -5.23 -10.24
CA CYS A 202 -1.61 -6.26 -11.05
C CYS A 202 -1.23 -7.69 -10.63
N GLU A 203 -0.15 -7.86 -9.88
CA GLU A 203 0.30 -9.14 -9.34
C GLU A 203 -0.72 -9.79 -8.40
N SER A 204 -1.62 -9.00 -7.82
CA SER A 204 -2.71 -9.47 -6.97
C SER A 204 -3.98 -9.86 -7.75
N TRP A 205 -4.01 -9.66 -9.07
CA TRP A 205 -5.22 -9.91 -9.84
C TRP A 205 -5.40 -11.37 -10.19
N THR A 206 -6.57 -11.90 -9.91
CA THR A 206 -7.04 -13.16 -10.48
C THR A 206 -7.72 -12.85 -11.81
N ILE A 207 -6.99 -13.07 -12.92
CA ILE A 207 -7.48 -12.72 -14.27
C ILE A 207 -8.38 -13.83 -14.79
N ASN A 208 -9.66 -13.55 -14.93
CA ASN A 208 -10.62 -14.45 -15.54
C ASN A 208 -10.49 -14.43 -17.08
N LYS A 209 -10.88 -15.52 -17.75
CA LYS A 209 -10.84 -15.61 -19.24
C LYS A 209 -11.54 -14.44 -19.93
N ALA A 210 -12.59 -13.89 -19.33
CA ALA A 210 -13.33 -12.75 -19.87
C ALA A 210 -12.55 -11.41 -19.81
N GLU A 211 -11.54 -11.29 -18.96
CA GLU A 211 -10.72 -10.08 -18.82
C GLU A 211 -9.47 -10.10 -19.72
N HIS A 212 -9.02 -11.27 -20.15
CA HIS A 212 -7.91 -11.41 -21.08
C HIS A 212 -8.05 -10.52 -22.34
N PRO A 213 -9.19 -10.52 -23.07
CA PRO A 213 -9.33 -9.67 -24.24
C PRO A 213 -9.22 -8.18 -23.93
N ARG A 214 -9.65 -7.74 -22.74
CA ARG A 214 -9.59 -6.32 -22.33
C ARG A 214 -8.14 -5.88 -22.06
N ILE A 215 -7.34 -6.76 -21.46
CA ILE A 215 -5.92 -6.51 -21.19
C ILE A 215 -5.14 -6.62 -22.51
N TYR A 216 -5.41 -7.63 -23.35
CA TYR A 216 -4.82 -7.77 -24.67
C TYR A 216 -5.14 -6.60 -25.59
N ALA A 217 -6.39 -6.12 -25.62
CA ALA A 217 -6.75 -4.93 -26.39
C ALA A 217 -5.97 -3.69 -25.91
N PHE A 218 -5.58 -3.65 -24.64
CA PHE A 218 -4.71 -2.62 -24.12
C PHE A 218 -3.28 -2.73 -24.68
N GLU A 219 -2.74 -3.94 -24.80
CA GLU A 219 -1.39 -4.18 -25.33
C GLU A 219 -1.33 -3.98 -26.86
N LEU A 220 -2.32 -4.51 -27.60
CA LEU A 220 -2.40 -4.45 -29.05
C LEU A 220 -2.64 -3.03 -29.59
N GLN A 221 -3.37 -2.19 -28.88
CA GLN A 221 -3.66 -0.82 -29.32
C GLN A 221 -2.42 0.03 -29.56
N TRP A 222 -1.23 -0.47 -29.17
CA TRP A 222 0.09 0.16 -29.37
C TRP A 222 1.04 -0.65 -30.25
N GLY A 223 0.67 -1.90 -30.61
CA GLY A 223 1.43 -2.75 -31.52
C GLY A 223 0.99 -2.62 -32.99
N GLU A 224 -0.26 -2.20 -33.24
CA GLU A 224 -0.82 -2.08 -34.59
C GLU A 224 -0.63 -0.69 -35.21
N ASP A 225 -0.34 0.35 -34.41
CA ASP A 225 -0.02 1.70 -34.90
C ASP A 225 1.50 1.92 -35.06
N SER A 226 2.31 0.83 -35.15
CA SER A 226 3.79 0.90 -35.22
C SER A 226 4.29 0.50 -36.59
#